data_4b2bc163a69b52d6c9abbedf7c0d0a23
#
_entry.id   4b2bc163a69b52d6c9abbedf7c0d0a23
#
_cell.length_a   1.000
_cell.length_b   1.000
_cell.length_c   1.000
_cell.angle_alpha   90.00
_cell.angle_beta   90.00
_cell.angle_gamma   90.00
#
_symmetry.space_group_name_H-M   'P 1'
#
loop_
_entity.id
_entity.type
_entity.pdbx_description
1 polymer ?
#
loop_
_entity_poly.entity_id
_entity_poly.type
_entity_poly.pdbx_seq_one_letter_code
_entity_poly.pdbx_strand_id
1 'polypeptide(L)'
;MKNSFLVILTLLGIQQINAQFTRRDSLQGGLRIERTSYDVKRYDLNITINPEQKSIKGFNDITFEVMVPTQKIQLDLFDNMKVDSIVWNTKKLKYNRDNDAVFIDFPEKLASKSNHKLKFYYSGNPRIAKNAPWDGGFVFKKDSNGKDFIGVAVQGTGASLWYPVKDSQTDEPDSGASIKVAVPNGLMNVSNGRFLGSQDLKNGYTRWDWEVKNPINNYTITVNIADYVHIQDKMPDLDLDYYVLRENEAKAREHFAEVKPMMECFQSKFGRYPFWEDGYKLVETPYLGMEHQSAVAYGNKYKKGYMGFDLSGTGVGMFFDYITIHETGHEWFGNSITSTDIADMWIHESFTTYSETVFIECMKGYDDAMKYINGQARNVKHDKPIIGQYGVNNEGSGDMYYKGSLLLNTLRHVIADDEKWWKMLYDYSETFKKKIITSDTVIDYFNKASGTDLTPIFRQYLYTNQVPIFIYKIEGDYLYYHWDNVMGDFNMPIDIGFEDKKIRLNPTLKEQKIKLKKLNKKSFQIYDNQFFVKIQEGN
;
A
#
# COMPACT_ATOMS: atom_id res chain seq x y z
N MET A 1 -14.25 -21.72 -71.49
CA MET A 1 -13.68 -22.21 -70.23
C MET A 1 -13.49 -21.01 -69.30
N LYS A 2 -14.36 -20.86 -68.32
CA LYS A 2 -14.34 -19.77 -67.36
C LYS A 2 -13.59 -20.27 -66.08
N ASN A 3 -12.46 -19.67 -65.80
CA ASN A 3 -11.77 -19.93 -64.51
C ASN A 3 -12.30 -18.96 -63.44
N SER A 4 -13.01 -19.51 -62.46
CA SER A 4 -13.42 -18.78 -61.27
C SER A 4 -12.30 -18.87 -60.27
N PHE A 5 -11.68 -17.74 -59.92
CA PHE A 5 -10.77 -17.61 -58.79
C PHE A 5 -11.60 -17.43 -57.50
N LEU A 6 -11.50 -18.41 -56.62
CA LEU A 6 -12.07 -18.37 -55.28
C LEU A 6 -11.09 -17.62 -54.34
N VAL A 7 -11.45 -16.41 -53.95
CA VAL A 7 -10.69 -15.64 -52.94
C VAL A 7 -11.18 -16.09 -51.56
N ILE A 8 -10.36 -16.85 -50.85
CA ILE A 8 -10.59 -17.19 -49.46
C ILE A 8 -10.07 -16.02 -48.62
N LEU A 9 -10.97 -15.18 -48.11
CA LEU A 9 -10.67 -14.21 -47.07
C LEU A 9 -10.49 -14.96 -45.73
N THR A 10 -9.26 -15.16 -45.31
CA THR A 10 -8.93 -15.56 -43.92
C THR A 10 -9.10 -14.35 -43.02
N LEU A 11 -10.23 -14.28 -42.34
CA LEU A 11 -10.43 -13.41 -41.16
C LEU A 11 -9.54 -13.91 -40.03
N LEU A 12 -8.35 -13.35 -39.90
CA LEU A 12 -7.55 -13.43 -38.71
C LEU A 12 -8.28 -12.59 -37.62
N GLY A 13 -9.13 -13.24 -36.86
CA GLY A 13 -9.65 -12.68 -35.62
C GLY A 13 -8.48 -12.46 -34.66
N ILE A 14 -8.12 -11.20 -34.44
CA ILE A 14 -7.29 -10.81 -33.30
C ILE A 14 -8.12 -11.12 -32.05
N GLN A 15 -7.94 -12.31 -31.49
CA GLN A 15 -8.37 -12.57 -30.13
C GLN A 15 -7.50 -11.67 -29.25
N GLN A 16 -8.05 -10.54 -28.82
CA GLN A 16 -7.56 -9.89 -27.62
C GLN A 16 -7.69 -10.94 -26.51
N ILE A 17 -6.55 -11.43 -26.04
CA ILE A 17 -6.47 -12.18 -24.81
C ILE A 17 -6.74 -11.15 -23.70
N ASN A 18 -8.01 -10.85 -23.47
CA ASN A 18 -8.43 -10.29 -22.21
C ASN A 18 -8.07 -11.36 -21.18
N ALA A 19 -7.18 -11.06 -20.26
CA ALA A 19 -6.95 -11.90 -19.10
C ALA A 19 -8.31 -12.10 -18.43
N GLN A 20 -8.90 -13.29 -18.63
CA GLN A 20 -10.23 -13.56 -18.12
C GLN A 20 -10.08 -13.77 -16.61
N PHE A 21 -10.54 -12.79 -15.82
CA PHE A 21 -10.54 -12.90 -14.37
C PHE A 21 -11.35 -14.13 -13.94
N THR A 22 -10.83 -14.82 -12.96
CA THR A 22 -11.49 -16.00 -12.42
C THR A 22 -12.74 -15.61 -11.61
N ARG A 23 -13.60 -16.58 -11.35
CA ARG A 23 -14.73 -16.36 -10.43
C ARG A 23 -14.24 -15.96 -9.03
N ARG A 24 -13.11 -16.52 -8.57
CA ARG A 24 -12.46 -16.14 -7.31
C ARG A 24 -12.13 -14.66 -7.28
N ASP A 25 -11.47 -14.12 -8.31
CA ASP A 25 -11.10 -12.71 -8.39
C ASP A 25 -12.34 -11.79 -8.36
N SER A 26 -13.41 -12.20 -9.06
CA SER A 26 -14.69 -11.47 -9.04
C SER A 26 -15.43 -11.56 -7.70
N LEU A 27 -15.29 -12.68 -6.99
CA LEU A 27 -15.88 -12.86 -5.66
C LEU A 27 -15.11 -12.05 -4.61
N GLN A 28 -13.80 -11.95 -4.71
CA GLN A 28 -12.95 -11.22 -3.79
C GLN A 28 -13.01 -9.71 -4.01
N GLY A 29 -12.90 -9.21 -5.26
CA GLY A 29 -12.91 -7.78 -5.56
C GLY A 29 -14.30 -7.17 -5.73
N GLY A 30 -15.33 -7.98 -6.04
CA GLY A 30 -16.67 -7.46 -6.41
C GLY A 30 -17.51 -6.97 -5.24
N LEU A 31 -18.09 -5.78 -5.39
CA LEU A 31 -19.00 -5.15 -4.41
C LEU A 31 -20.47 -5.52 -4.69
N ARG A 32 -20.82 -6.80 -4.48
CA ARG A 32 -22.20 -7.28 -4.58
C ARG A 32 -23.02 -6.88 -3.35
N ILE A 33 -24.35 -7.01 -3.46
CA ILE A 33 -25.26 -6.63 -2.37
C ILE A 33 -24.97 -7.40 -1.06
N GLU A 34 -24.50 -8.63 -1.14
CA GLU A 34 -24.11 -9.44 0.01
C GLU A 34 -22.91 -8.87 0.75
N ARG A 35 -22.11 -8.00 0.12
CA ARG A 35 -20.99 -7.26 0.74
C ARG A 35 -21.36 -5.82 1.09
N THR A 36 -22.17 -5.14 0.27
CA THR A 36 -22.49 -3.73 0.47
C THR A 36 -23.72 -3.50 1.39
N SER A 37 -24.47 -4.56 1.71
CA SER A 37 -25.63 -4.47 2.58
C SER A 37 -25.31 -4.31 4.07
N TYR A 38 -24.04 -4.45 4.46
CA TYR A 38 -23.61 -4.32 5.85
C TYR A 38 -22.22 -3.67 5.94
N ASP A 39 -21.94 -3.10 7.08
CA ASP A 39 -20.71 -2.40 7.44
C ASP A 39 -20.15 -3.02 8.72
N VAL A 40 -18.87 -3.44 8.69
CA VAL A 40 -18.24 -4.08 9.85
C VAL A 40 -17.78 -3.01 10.83
N LYS A 41 -18.18 -3.15 12.09
CA LYS A 41 -17.81 -2.22 13.15
C LYS A 41 -16.64 -2.71 13.98
N ARG A 42 -16.46 -4.04 14.12
CA ARG A 42 -15.40 -4.58 14.97
C ARG A 42 -15.14 -6.06 14.68
N TYR A 43 -13.87 -6.45 14.77
CA TYR A 43 -13.42 -7.85 14.84
C TYR A 43 -12.89 -8.18 16.25
N ASP A 44 -13.33 -9.30 16.82
CA ASP A 44 -12.79 -9.84 18.07
C ASP A 44 -12.26 -11.26 17.82
N LEU A 45 -10.99 -11.38 17.47
CA LEU A 45 -10.30 -12.64 17.20
C LEU A 45 -9.90 -13.35 18.49
N ASN A 46 -10.17 -14.64 18.58
CA ASN A 46 -9.71 -15.50 19.66
C ASN A 46 -9.27 -16.85 19.08
N ILE A 47 -7.98 -17.03 18.94
CA ILE A 47 -7.38 -18.14 18.20
C ILE A 47 -6.24 -18.80 18.97
N THR A 48 -6.01 -20.06 18.64
CA THR A 48 -4.83 -20.83 19.04
C THR A 48 -4.03 -21.18 17.79
N ILE A 49 -2.73 -20.92 17.79
CA ILE A 49 -1.81 -21.30 16.73
C ILE A 49 -0.93 -22.43 17.24
N ASN A 50 -0.94 -23.55 16.53
CA ASN A 50 -0.06 -24.69 16.79
C ASN A 50 1.07 -24.71 15.75
N PRO A 51 2.30 -24.33 16.12
CA PRO A 51 3.43 -24.27 15.19
C PRO A 51 3.82 -25.66 14.63
N GLU A 52 3.76 -26.70 15.44
CA GLU A 52 4.13 -28.06 15.03
C GLU A 52 3.21 -28.58 13.91
N GLN A 53 1.91 -28.38 14.07
CA GLN A 53 0.90 -28.75 13.07
C GLN A 53 0.70 -27.69 11.98
N LYS A 54 1.31 -26.51 12.13
CA LYS A 54 1.10 -25.32 11.29
C LYS A 54 -0.40 -25.01 11.12
N SER A 55 -1.14 -25.05 12.20
CA SER A 55 -2.59 -24.94 12.20
C SER A 55 -3.10 -23.82 13.08
N ILE A 56 -4.29 -23.32 12.73
CA ILE A 56 -5.06 -22.31 13.45
C ILE A 56 -6.40 -22.90 13.84
N LYS A 57 -6.88 -22.57 15.04
CA LYS A 57 -8.23 -22.91 15.49
C LYS A 57 -8.75 -21.81 16.40
N GLY A 58 -9.99 -21.43 16.22
CA GLY A 58 -10.63 -20.44 17.07
C GLY A 58 -11.89 -19.86 16.46
N PHE A 59 -12.12 -18.58 16.74
CA PHE A 59 -13.26 -17.86 16.20
C PHE A 59 -12.95 -16.38 16.01
N ASN A 60 -13.73 -15.75 15.14
CA ASN A 60 -13.87 -14.30 15.03
C ASN A 60 -15.29 -13.91 15.40
N ASP A 61 -15.46 -13.05 16.40
CA ASP A 61 -16.73 -12.36 16.67
C ASP A 61 -16.76 -11.11 15.80
N ILE A 62 -17.73 -11.03 14.89
CA ILE A 62 -17.86 -9.96 13.89
C ILE A 62 -19.07 -9.12 14.25
N THR A 63 -18.85 -7.89 14.67
CA THR A 63 -19.92 -6.90 14.93
C THR A 63 -20.11 -6.06 13.67
N PHE A 64 -21.35 -5.94 13.19
CA PHE A 64 -21.68 -5.20 11.98
C PHE A 64 -23.01 -4.48 12.08
N GLU A 65 -23.16 -3.40 11.33
CA GLU A 65 -24.40 -2.68 11.10
C GLU A 65 -24.97 -3.02 9.73
N VAL A 66 -26.27 -3.22 9.65
CA VAL A 66 -26.96 -3.45 8.37
C VAL A 66 -27.25 -2.12 7.69
N MET A 67 -26.69 -1.90 6.51
CA MET A 67 -26.88 -0.69 5.72
C MET A 67 -28.15 -0.75 4.85
N VAL A 68 -28.38 -1.91 4.22
CA VAL A 68 -29.56 -2.18 3.39
C VAL A 68 -30.22 -3.48 3.89
N PRO A 69 -31.56 -3.53 4.04
CA PRO A 69 -32.23 -4.73 4.56
C PRO A 69 -31.85 -5.99 3.81
N THR A 70 -31.24 -6.95 4.50
CA THR A 70 -30.70 -8.16 3.89
C THR A 70 -31.06 -9.41 4.68
N GLN A 71 -31.04 -10.55 4.01
CA GLN A 71 -31.17 -11.87 4.63
C GLN A 71 -29.93 -12.75 4.35
N LYS A 72 -28.98 -12.21 3.57
CA LYS A 72 -27.75 -12.90 3.20
C LYS A 72 -26.58 -11.92 3.19
N ILE A 73 -25.45 -12.32 3.78
CA ILE A 73 -24.19 -11.60 3.69
C ILE A 73 -23.08 -12.50 3.16
N GLN A 74 -22.02 -11.93 2.63
CA GLN A 74 -20.79 -12.62 2.27
C GLN A 74 -19.69 -12.23 3.26
N LEU A 75 -19.06 -13.24 3.87
CA LEU A 75 -17.73 -13.18 4.46
C LEU A 75 -16.79 -14.05 3.62
N ASP A 76 -15.50 -13.92 3.84
CA ASP A 76 -14.49 -14.65 3.07
C ASP A 76 -13.59 -15.43 4.03
N LEU A 77 -13.18 -16.62 3.62
CA LEU A 77 -12.21 -17.50 4.27
C LEU A 77 -11.66 -18.45 3.22
N PHE A 78 -10.36 -18.53 3.03
CA PHE A 78 -9.76 -19.41 2.02
C PHE A 78 -10.25 -20.85 2.15
N ASP A 79 -10.46 -21.52 1.01
CA ASP A 79 -11.11 -22.82 0.91
C ASP A 79 -10.35 -23.98 1.58
N ASN A 80 -9.04 -23.80 1.80
CA ASN A 80 -8.21 -24.72 2.61
C ASN A 80 -8.46 -24.60 4.12
N MET A 81 -9.19 -23.57 4.57
CA MET A 81 -9.62 -23.41 5.96
C MET A 81 -11.05 -23.89 6.13
N LYS A 82 -11.33 -24.59 7.22
CA LYS A 82 -12.63 -25.18 7.51
C LYS A 82 -13.53 -24.20 8.26
N VAL A 83 -14.77 -24.05 7.82
CA VAL A 83 -15.85 -23.42 8.60
C VAL A 83 -16.40 -24.46 9.57
N ASP A 84 -16.12 -24.33 10.87
CA ASP A 84 -16.60 -25.26 11.89
C ASP A 84 -18.06 -24.98 12.26
N SER A 85 -18.42 -23.72 12.48
CA SER A 85 -19.81 -23.29 12.65
C SER A 85 -19.90 -21.76 12.59
N ILE A 86 -21.09 -21.25 12.25
CA ILE A 86 -21.44 -19.85 12.28
C ILE A 86 -22.65 -19.70 13.18
N VAL A 87 -22.57 -18.82 14.19
CA VAL A 87 -23.61 -18.67 15.23
C VAL A 87 -24.05 -17.22 15.33
N TRP A 88 -25.37 -17.01 15.32
CA TRP A 88 -26.03 -15.73 15.52
C TRP A 88 -27.17 -15.88 16.52
N ASN A 89 -27.21 -15.06 17.57
CA ASN A 89 -28.21 -15.14 18.62
C ASN A 89 -28.45 -16.58 19.13
N THR A 90 -27.36 -17.30 19.45
CA THR A 90 -27.34 -18.73 19.87
C THR A 90 -27.78 -19.73 18.81
N LYS A 91 -28.26 -19.31 17.65
CA LYS A 91 -28.68 -20.17 16.55
C LYS A 91 -27.51 -20.43 15.59
N LYS A 92 -27.32 -21.69 15.22
CA LYS A 92 -26.38 -22.05 14.14
C LYS A 92 -27.00 -21.67 12.80
N LEU A 93 -26.26 -20.88 12.01
CA LEU A 93 -26.69 -20.44 10.68
C LEU A 93 -26.30 -21.45 9.60
N LYS A 94 -27.07 -21.43 8.51
CA LYS A 94 -26.72 -22.09 7.26
C LYS A 94 -25.80 -21.19 6.44
N TYR A 95 -24.93 -21.80 5.68
CA TYR A 95 -24.06 -21.08 4.75
C TYR A 95 -23.84 -21.93 3.48
N ASN A 96 -23.50 -21.25 2.41
CA ASN A 96 -22.99 -21.87 1.19
C ASN A 96 -21.60 -21.29 0.90
N ARG A 97 -20.72 -22.10 0.35
CA ARG A 97 -19.36 -21.71 0.00
C ARG A 97 -19.15 -21.76 -1.51
N ASP A 98 -18.57 -20.69 -2.06
CA ASP A 98 -18.18 -20.60 -3.46
C ASP A 98 -16.74 -20.05 -3.51
N ASN A 99 -15.77 -20.91 -3.80
CA ASN A 99 -14.35 -20.62 -3.59
C ASN A 99 -14.10 -20.16 -2.14
N ASP A 100 -13.51 -19.00 -1.94
CA ASP A 100 -13.22 -18.41 -0.62
C ASP A 100 -14.42 -17.66 -0.03
N ALA A 101 -15.43 -17.35 -0.84
CA ALA A 101 -16.63 -16.66 -0.38
C ALA A 101 -17.56 -17.60 0.41
N VAL A 102 -17.95 -17.15 1.60
CA VAL A 102 -18.88 -17.83 2.50
C VAL A 102 -20.16 -16.99 2.58
N PHE A 103 -21.20 -17.45 1.89
CA PHE A 103 -22.53 -16.81 1.90
C PHE A 103 -23.34 -17.33 3.08
N ILE A 104 -23.74 -16.45 3.97
CA ILE A 104 -24.40 -16.77 5.24
C ILE A 104 -25.87 -16.35 5.16
N ASP A 105 -26.76 -17.29 5.38
CA ASP A 105 -28.21 -17.07 5.35
C ASP A 105 -28.76 -16.85 6.77
N PHE A 106 -29.43 -15.70 6.96
CA PHE A 106 -30.14 -15.41 8.21
C PHE A 106 -31.57 -15.98 8.16
N PRO A 107 -32.12 -16.45 9.30
CA PRO A 107 -33.47 -17.01 9.35
C PRO A 107 -34.56 -15.96 9.07
N GLU A 108 -34.24 -14.69 9.24
CA GLU A 108 -35.12 -13.55 9.03
C GLU A 108 -34.40 -12.42 8.33
N LYS A 109 -35.14 -11.49 7.72
CA LYS A 109 -34.58 -10.31 7.08
C LYS A 109 -34.12 -9.31 8.14
N LEU A 110 -32.84 -9.00 8.14
CA LEU A 110 -32.23 -8.00 9.02
C LEU A 110 -32.63 -6.60 8.54
N ALA A 111 -33.02 -5.75 9.47
CA ALA A 111 -33.47 -4.39 9.17
C ALA A 111 -32.27 -3.44 8.98
N SER A 112 -32.40 -2.43 8.12
CA SER A 112 -31.42 -1.34 7.99
C SER A 112 -31.20 -0.64 9.33
N LYS A 113 -29.98 -0.22 9.61
CA LYS A 113 -29.52 0.41 10.86
C LYS A 113 -29.61 -0.48 12.11
N SER A 114 -29.78 -1.79 11.93
CA SER A 114 -29.70 -2.75 13.04
C SER A 114 -28.26 -3.26 13.22
N ASN A 115 -27.86 -3.40 14.48
CA ASN A 115 -26.54 -3.93 14.84
C ASN A 115 -26.62 -5.39 15.22
N HIS A 116 -25.69 -6.17 14.72
CA HIS A 116 -25.63 -7.61 14.93
C HIS A 116 -24.21 -8.06 15.29
N LYS A 117 -24.13 -9.21 15.99
CA LYS A 117 -22.88 -9.89 16.29
C LYS A 117 -22.96 -11.33 15.81
N LEU A 118 -22.01 -11.72 14.98
CA LEU A 118 -21.87 -13.05 14.39
C LEU A 118 -20.60 -13.69 14.93
N LYS A 119 -20.68 -14.91 15.46
CA LYS A 119 -19.51 -15.69 15.86
C LYS A 119 -19.20 -16.73 14.80
N PHE A 120 -18.03 -16.61 14.17
CA PHE A 120 -17.57 -17.49 13.11
C PHE A 120 -16.43 -18.38 13.64
N TYR A 121 -16.72 -19.66 13.89
CA TYR A 121 -15.74 -20.66 14.30
C TYR A 121 -15.06 -21.28 13.09
N TYR A 122 -13.74 -21.40 13.13
CA TYR A 122 -12.97 -21.96 12.04
C TYR A 122 -11.71 -22.67 12.53
N SER A 123 -11.16 -23.51 11.66
CA SER A 123 -9.92 -24.26 11.91
C SER A 123 -9.26 -24.66 10.60
N GLY A 124 -7.99 -25.03 10.66
CA GLY A 124 -7.28 -25.61 9.52
C GLY A 124 -5.83 -25.17 9.44
N ASN A 125 -5.21 -25.50 8.31
CA ASN A 125 -3.84 -25.13 7.98
C ASN A 125 -3.87 -23.94 7.02
N PRO A 126 -3.50 -22.74 7.46
CA PRO A 126 -3.52 -21.56 6.59
C PRO A 126 -2.50 -21.73 5.45
N ARG A 127 -2.70 -20.94 4.39
CA ARG A 127 -1.74 -20.88 3.29
C ARG A 127 -0.34 -20.52 3.82
N ILE A 128 0.68 -21.25 3.36
CA ILE A 128 2.09 -20.96 3.63
C ILE A 128 2.66 -20.20 2.44
N ALA A 129 3.27 -19.04 2.71
CA ALA A 129 3.93 -18.24 1.70
C ALA A 129 5.19 -18.95 1.18
N LYS A 130 5.44 -18.88 -0.12
CA LYS A 130 6.69 -19.33 -0.76
C LYS A 130 7.73 -18.24 -0.77
N ASN A 131 7.32 -17.01 -1.03
CA ASN A 131 8.13 -15.80 -1.13
C ASN A 131 7.47 -14.64 -0.37
N ALA A 132 7.25 -14.79 0.94
CA ALA A 132 6.70 -13.69 1.74
C ALA A 132 7.63 -12.44 1.69
N PRO A 133 7.05 -11.24 1.65
CA PRO A 133 5.62 -10.92 1.72
C PRO A 133 4.85 -11.01 0.39
N TRP A 134 5.51 -11.15 -0.75
CA TRP A 134 4.97 -10.95 -2.11
C TRP A 134 3.90 -11.95 -2.56
N ASP A 135 3.80 -13.13 -1.95
CA ASP A 135 2.81 -14.14 -2.34
C ASP A 135 1.75 -14.41 -1.27
N GLY A 136 1.79 -13.69 -0.17
CA GLY A 136 0.87 -13.81 0.95
C GLY A 136 0.82 -15.20 1.61
N GLY A 137 0.71 -15.23 2.93
CA GLY A 137 0.60 -16.44 3.73
C GLY A 137 1.43 -16.42 5.00
N PHE A 138 1.34 -17.51 5.75
CA PHE A 138 2.16 -17.73 6.93
C PHE A 138 3.59 -18.13 6.57
N VAL A 139 4.53 -17.67 7.38
CA VAL A 139 5.93 -18.10 7.37
C VAL A 139 6.22 -18.79 8.69
N PHE A 140 6.56 -20.07 8.64
CA PHE A 140 6.99 -20.86 9.80
C PHE A 140 8.49 -21.13 9.67
N LYS A 141 9.29 -20.37 10.41
CA LYS A 141 10.75 -20.54 10.48
C LYS A 141 11.17 -20.82 11.94
N LYS A 142 12.46 -21.00 12.14
CA LYS A 142 13.10 -21.07 13.45
C LYS A 142 14.12 -19.94 13.55
N ASP A 143 14.30 -19.41 14.76
CA ASP A 143 15.40 -18.52 15.09
C ASP A 143 16.74 -19.29 15.19
N SER A 144 17.83 -18.59 15.50
CA SER A 144 19.16 -19.21 15.65
C SER A 144 19.24 -20.21 16.81
N ASN A 145 18.32 -20.15 17.74
CA ASN A 145 18.23 -21.04 18.92
C ASN A 145 17.28 -22.23 18.70
N GLY A 146 16.69 -22.33 17.49
CA GLY A 146 15.74 -23.39 17.12
C GLY A 146 14.32 -23.17 17.62
N LYS A 147 13.98 -21.99 18.21
CA LYS A 147 12.63 -21.64 18.59
C LYS A 147 11.79 -21.20 17.40
N ASP A 148 10.48 -21.32 17.50
CA ASP A 148 9.59 -20.90 16.43
C ASP A 148 9.67 -19.38 16.18
N PHE A 149 9.76 -19.02 14.91
CA PHE A 149 9.76 -17.66 14.39
C PHE A 149 8.74 -17.58 13.26
N ILE A 150 7.56 -17.03 13.57
CA ILE A 150 6.37 -17.12 12.73
C ILE A 150 5.82 -15.72 12.49
N GLY A 151 5.33 -15.47 11.29
CA GLY A 151 4.60 -14.26 10.93
C GLY A 151 3.65 -14.54 9.78
N VAL A 152 2.77 -13.58 9.49
CA VAL A 152 1.83 -13.64 8.37
C VAL A 152 1.92 -12.35 7.56
N ALA A 153 1.88 -12.45 6.24
CA ALA A 153 1.77 -11.34 5.32
C ALA A 153 0.64 -11.63 4.33
N VAL A 154 -0.19 -10.65 4.01
CA VAL A 154 -1.42 -10.88 3.25
C VAL A 154 -1.67 -9.88 2.12
N GLN A 155 -0.79 -8.88 1.92
CA GLN A 155 -0.93 -7.88 0.87
C GLN A 155 -1.20 -8.53 -0.50
N GLY A 156 -2.13 -7.98 -1.27
CA GLY A 156 -2.53 -8.50 -2.59
C GLY A 156 -3.27 -9.85 -2.57
N THR A 157 -3.08 -10.65 -1.51
CA THR A 157 -3.72 -11.97 -1.39
C THR A 157 -5.04 -11.92 -0.61
N GLY A 158 -5.11 -11.05 0.40
CA GLY A 158 -6.27 -10.85 1.26
C GLY A 158 -6.18 -11.52 2.62
N ALA A 159 -6.81 -10.89 3.62
CA ALA A 159 -6.81 -11.33 5.01
C ALA A 159 -7.55 -12.67 5.22
N SER A 160 -8.48 -12.99 4.35
CA SER A 160 -9.26 -14.24 4.38
C SER A 160 -8.41 -15.52 4.24
N LEU A 161 -7.12 -15.38 3.92
CA LEU A 161 -6.20 -16.53 3.91
C LEU A 161 -6.00 -17.17 5.29
N TRP A 162 -6.31 -16.45 6.41
CA TRP A 162 -6.07 -16.95 7.75
C TRP A 162 -7.17 -16.71 8.79
N TYR A 163 -8.10 -15.80 8.55
CA TYR A 163 -9.26 -15.61 9.44
C TYR A 163 -10.50 -15.18 8.64
N PRO A 164 -11.72 -15.51 9.12
CA PRO A 164 -12.95 -15.11 8.44
C PRO A 164 -13.16 -13.61 8.57
N VAL A 165 -13.36 -12.93 7.43
CA VAL A 165 -13.35 -11.46 7.33
C VAL A 165 -14.22 -11.00 6.14
N LYS A 166 -14.68 -9.77 6.12
CA LYS A 166 -15.13 -9.09 4.91
C LYS A 166 -13.89 -8.59 4.18
N ASP A 167 -13.37 -9.42 3.26
CA ASP A 167 -12.09 -9.18 2.59
C ASP A 167 -12.21 -8.13 1.48
N SER A 168 -12.31 -6.88 1.88
CA SER A 168 -12.47 -5.71 1.00
C SER A 168 -11.85 -4.49 1.66
N GLN A 169 -11.14 -3.68 0.90
CA GLN A 169 -10.60 -2.38 1.36
C GLN A 169 -11.68 -1.32 1.58
N THR A 170 -12.91 -1.57 1.10
CA THR A 170 -14.04 -0.64 1.33
C THR A 170 -14.58 -0.65 2.75
N ASP A 171 -14.06 -1.51 3.62
CA ASP A 171 -14.61 -1.72 4.95
C ASP A 171 -13.50 -1.92 5.98
N GLU A 172 -13.27 -0.91 6.77
CA GLU A 172 -12.41 -0.94 7.95
C GLU A 172 -13.27 -0.95 9.20
N PRO A 173 -13.09 -1.91 10.13
CA PRO A 173 -13.89 -1.92 11.35
C PRO A 173 -13.70 -0.64 12.16
N ASP A 174 -14.73 0.22 12.19
CA ASP A 174 -14.70 1.56 12.81
C ASP A 174 -14.26 1.58 14.27
N SER A 175 -14.52 0.49 15.00
CA SER A 175 -14.20 0.33 16.43
C SER A 175 -13.00 -0.59 16.66
N GLY A 176 -12.15 -0.74 15.63
CA GLY A 176 -10.91 -1.50 15.70
C GLY A 176 -11.10 -3.00 15.90
N ALA A 177 -10.18 -3.61 16.65
CA ALA A 177 -10.15 -5.07 16.82
C ALA A 177 -9.57 -5.47 18.18
N SER A 178 -10.05 -6.60 18.73
CA SER A 178 -9.38 -7.34 19.80
C SER A 178 -8.71 -8.58 19.21
N ILE A 179 -7.43 -8.78 19.53
CA ILE A 179 -6.64 -9.88 18.97
C ILE A 179 -6.08 -10.71 20.11
N LYS A 180 -6.69 -11.89 20.36
CA LYS A 180 -6.30 -12.80 21.43
C LYS A 180 -5.72 -14.07 20.83
N VAL A 181 -4.43 -14.29 21.01
CA VAL A 181 -3.70 -15.38 20.38
C VAL A 181 -3.01 -16.24 21.41
N ALA A 182 -3.40 -17.52 21.50
CA ALA A 182 -2.73 -18.51 22.30
C ALA A 182 -1.62 -19.20 21.50
N VAL A 183 -0.41 -19.22 22.06
CA VAL A 183 0.78 -19.85 21.49
C VAL A 183 1.46 -20.73 22.54
N PRO A 184 2.32 -21.70 22.16
CA PRO A 184 3.05 -22.52 23.13
C PRO A 184 3.83 -21.68 24.15
N ASN A 185 3.88 -22.15 25.38
CA ASN A 185 4.63 -21.50 26.46
C ASN A 185 6.08 -21.25 26.05
N GLY A 186 6.61 -20.07 26.41
CA GLY A 186 7.95 -19.64 26.03
C GLY A 186 8.02 -18.87 24.71
N LEU A 187 6.89 -18.72 24.01
CA LEU A 187 6.74 -17.83 22.87
C LEU A 187 5.83 -16.65 23.23
N MET A 188 6.09 -15.51 22.59
CA MET A 188 5.25 -14.32 22.64
C MET A 188 4.53 -14.15 21.32
N ASN A 189 3.24 -13.76 21.34
CA ASN A 189 2.57 -13.21 20.19
C ASN A 189 2.53 -11.68 20.27
N VAL A 190 2.92 -11.00 19.19
CA VAL A 190 2.83 -9.56 19.03
C VAL A 190 1.88 -9.25 17.88
N SER A 191 0.89 -8.40 18.15
CA SER A 191 -0.13 -7.96 17.19
C SER A 191 -0.27 -6.43 17.18
N ASN A 192 -1.23 -5.94 16.39
CA ASN A 192 -1.57 -4.52 16.28
C ASN A 192 -2.11 -3.95 17.59
N GLY A 193 -2.03 -2.62 17.75
CA GLY A 193 -2.60 -1.92 18.90
C GLY A 193 -1.80 -2.04 20.19
N ARG A 194 -2.48 -1.93 21.33
CA ARG A 194 -1.88 -1.96 22.67
C ARG A 194 -1.92 -3.35 23.27
N PHE A 195 -0.82 -3.73 23.92
CA PHE A 195 -0.75 -4.93 24.74
C PHE A 195 -1.60 -4.77 26.01
N LEU A 196 -2.55 -5.67 26.22
CA LEU A 196 -3.42 -5.67 27.39
C LEU A 196 -2.96 -6.62 28.49
N GLY A 197 -2.21 -7.66 28.12
CA GLY A 197 -1.73 -8.64 29.07
C GLY A 197 -1.61 -10.03 28.47
N SER A 198 -1.10 -10.97 29.27
CA SER A 198 -1.00 -12.38 28.89
C SER A 198 -1.58 -13.28 29.97
N GLN A 199 -2.05 -14.45 29.59
CA GLN A 199 -2.62 -15.44 30.48
C GLN A 199 -2.08 -16.85 30.18
N ASP A 200 -1.44 -17.47 31.15
CA ASP A 200 -1.12 -18.90 31.09
C ASP A 200 -2.41 -19.72 31.19
N LEU A 201 -2.72 -20.48 30.13
CA LEU A 201 -3.94 -21.29 30.02
C LEU A 201 -3.84 -22.64 30.79
N LYS A 202 -2.70 -22.94 31.42
CA LYS A 202 -2.44 -24.17 32.16
C LYS A 202 -2.55 -25.47 31.34
N ASN A 203 -2.43 -25.34 30.01
CA ASN A 203 -2.47 -26.46 29.05
C ASN A 203 -1.27 -26.49 28.10
N GLY A 204 -0.17 -25.81 28.48
CA GLY A 204 1.04 -25.68 27.64
C GLY A 204 1.03 -24.46 26.71
N TYR A 205 0.01 -23.61 26.82
CA TYR A 205 -0.15 -22.40 26.01
C TYR A 205 -0.28 -21.15 26.89
N THR A 206 0.24 -20.02 26.38
CA THR A 206 0.02 -18.67 26.90
C THR A 206 -0.77 -17.87 25.87
N ARG A 207 -1.87 -17.22 26.30
CA ARG A 207 -2.65 -16.30 25.47
C ARG A 207 -2.12 -14.88 25.64
N TRP A 208 -1.95 -14.18 24.54
CA TRP A 208 -1.50 -12.79 24.45
C TRP A 208 -2.65 -11.94 23.92
N ASP A 209 -3.06 -10.92 24.68
CA ASP A 209 -4.24 -10.10 24.39
C ASP A 209 -3.80 -8.70 23.93
N TRP A 210 -4.29 -8.28 22.76
CA TRP A 210 -4.02 -6.99 22.14
C TRP A 210 -5.31 -6.29 21.76
N GLU A 211 -5.29 -4.94 21.74
CA GLU A 211 -6.44 -4.10 21.44
C GLU A 211 -6.08 -2.98 20.48
N VAL A 212 -6.77 -2.90 19.36
CA VAL A 212 -6.75 -1.79 18.41
C VAL A 212 -7.95 -0.93 18.66
N LYS A 213 -7.76 0.36 18.86
CA LYS A 213 -8.84 1.34 19.12
C LYS A 213 -9.25 2.09 17.86
N ASN A 214 -8.31 2.29 16.95
CA ASN A 214 -8.56 3.00 15.70
C ASN A 214 -9.19 2.09 14.65
N PRO A 215 -9.88 2.66 13.62
CA PRO A 215 -10.19 1.90 12.42
C PRO A 215 -8.93 1.22 11.89
N ILE A 216 -9.06 0.00 11.39
CA ILE A 216 -7.94 -0.77 10.90
C ILE A 216 -8.32 -1.51 9.62
N ASN A 217 -7.51 -1.37 8.57
CA ASN A 217 -7.73 -2.19 7.38
C ASN A 217 -7.55 -3.66 7.73
N ASN A 218 -8.47 -4.50 7.27
CA ASN A 218 -8.50 -5.92 7.61
C ASN A 218 -7.22 -6.67 7.22
N TYR A 219 -6.56 -6.28 6.10
CA TYR A 219 -5.35 -6.93 5.63
C TYR A 219 -4.11 -6.61 6.50
N THR A 220 -4.16 -5.55 7.32
CA THR A 220 -3.06 -5.19 8.21
C THR A 220 -3.15 -5.82 9.60
N ILE A 221 -4.25 -6.52 9.95
CA ILE A 221 -4.34 -7.30 11.17
C ILE A 221 -3.37 -8.48 11.10
N THR A 222 -2.47 -8.58 12.10
CA THR A 222 -1.33 -9.50 12.04
C THR A 222 -1.08 -10.27 13.33
N VAL A 223 -0.35 -11.36 13.19
CA VAL A 223 0.24 -12.14 14.29
C VAL A 223 1.72 -12.37 14.01
N ASN A 224 2.56 -12.11 15.01
CA ASN A 224 4.00 -12.35 14.96
C ASN A 224 4.40 -13.11 16.21
N ILE A 225 5.05 -14.26 16.06
CA ILE A 225 5.28 -15.20 17.16
C ILE A 225 6.75 -15.59 17.19
N ALA A 226 7.41 -15.31 18.31
CA ALA A 226 8.80 -15.71 18.55
C ALA A 226 9.15 -15.63 20.06
N ASP A 227 10.40 -15.94 20.39
CA ASP A 227 11.02 -15.59 21.67
C ASP A 227 11.52 -14.14 21.62
N TYR A 228 10.55 -13.21 21.61
CA TYR A 228 10.85 -11.79 21.51
C TYR A 228 11.41 -11.19 22.79
N VAL A 229 12.31 -10.21 22.62
CA VAL A 229 12.64 -9.20 23.63
C VAL A 229 11.88 -7.93 23.28
N HIS A 230 11.30 -7.29 24.28
CA HIS A 230 10.62 -6.02 24.16
C HIS A 230 11.57 -4.87 24.54
N ILE A 231 11.80 -3.96 23.60
CA ILE A 231 12.56 -2.73 23.80
C ILE A 231 11.57 -1.57 23.81
N GLN A 232 11.49 -0.87 24.92
CA GLN A 232 10.64 0.32 25.05
C GLN A 232 11.44 1.57 24.74
N ASP A 233 10.83 2.46 23.97
CA ASP A 233 11.30 3.80 23.68
C ASP A 233 10.11 4.76 23.60
N LYS A 234 10.32 6.06 23.50
CA LYS A 234 9.22 7.03 23.43
C LYS A 234 9.62 8.35 22.79
N MET A 235 8.65 9.01 22.24
CA MET A 235 8.60 10.43 21.93
C MET A 235 7.62 11.13 22.90
N PRO A 236 7.54 12.47 22.96
CA PRO A 236 6.68 13.16 23.92
C PRO A 236 5.24 12.67 23.97
N ASP A 237 4.65 12.35 22.82
CA ASP A 237 3.24 11.96 22.68
C ASP A 237 3.06 10.59 22.01
N LEU A 238 4.11 9.78 21.90
CA LEU A 238 4.06 8.49 21.21
C LEU A 238 4.98 7.47 21.87
N ASP A 239 4.42 6.33 22.27
CA ASP A 239 5.21 5.17 22.67
C ASP A 239 5.75 4.47 21.42
N LEU A 240 7.03 4.12 21.50
CA LEU A 240 7.75 3.37 20.47
C LEU A 240 8.18 2.04 21.08
N ASP A 241 7.67 0.96 20.54
CA ASP A 241 7.90 -0.38 21.06
C ASP A 241 8.57 -1.24 19.99
N TYR A 242 9.70 -1.87 20.30
CA TYR A 242 10.39 -2.75 19.35
C TYR A 242 10.38 -4.17 19.91
N TYR A 243 9.88 -5.12 19.12
CA TYR A 243 9.86 -6.53 19.44
C TYR A 243 10.82 -7.25 18.50
N VAL A 244 11.92 -7.75 19.05
CA VAL A 244 13.01 -8.32 18.26
C VAL A 244 13.45 -9.67 18.83
N LEU A 245 14.07 -10.51 17.99
CA LEU A 245 14.67 -11.74 18.47
C LEU A 245 15.76 -11.43 19.50
N ARG A 246 15.85 -12.25 20.54
CA ARG A 246 16.78 -12.06 21.66
C ARG A 246 18.23 -11.87 21.21
N GLU A 247 18.67 -12.62 20.23
CA GLU A 247 20.01 -12.51 19.67
C GLU A 247 20.28 -11.21 18.91
N ASN A 248 19.25 -10.48 18.54
CA ASN A 248 19.35 -9.24 17.78
C ASN A 248 19.14 -7.97 18.62
N GLU A 249 18.87 -8.09 19.94
CA GLU A 249 18.57 -6.95 20.81
C GLU A 249 19.59 -5.80 20.72
N ALA A 250 20.89 -6.12 20.81
CA ALA A 250 21.94 -5.10 20.75
C ALA A 250 21.97 -4.37 19.39
N LYS A 251 21.81 -5.11 18.29
CA LYS A 251 21.75 -4.54 16.94
C LYS A 251 20.52 -3.66 16.76
N ALA A 252 19.38 -4.11 17.28
CA ALA A 252 18.12 -3.39 17.19
C ALA A 252 18.20 -2.03 17.90
N ARG A 253 18.77 -1.99 19.10
CA ARG A 253 18.94 -0.74 19.86
C ARG A 253 19.77 0.31 19.12
N GLU A 254 20.81 -0.11 18.44
CA GLU A 254 21.64 0.78 17.60
C GLU A 254 20.90 1.18 16.31
N HIS A 255 20.33 0.20 15.61
CA HIS A 255 19.78 0.39 14.28
C HIS A 255 18.49 1.22 14.28
N PHE A 256 17.60 0.97 15.25
CA PHE A 256 16.31 1.69 15.36
C PHE A 256 16.43 3.10 15.97
N ALA A 257 17.64 3.57 16.27
CA ALA A 257 17.88 4.97 16.61
C ALA A 257 17.41 5.95 15.52
N GLU A 258 17.26 5.47 14.26
CA GLU A 258 16.74 6.29 13.16
C GLU A 258 15.21 6.49 13.21
N VAL A 259 14.46 5.74 14.03
CA VAL A 259 13.00 5.85 14.12
C VAL A 259 12.56 7.23 14.57
N LYS A 260 13.21 7.80 15.58
CA LYS A 260 12.83 9.14 16.10
C LYS A 260 13.00 10.25 15.06
N PRO A 261 14.18 10.45 14.42
CA PRO A 261 14.31 11.46 13.38
C PRO A 261 13.39 11.21 12.17
N MET A 262 13.09 9.96 11.84
CA MET A 262 12.08 9.62 10.83
C MET A 262 10.69 10.10 11.26
N MET A 263 10.25 9.78 12.46
CA MET A 263 8.96 10.21 12.98
C MET A 263 8.84 11.73 13.06
N GLU A 264 9.90 12.44 13.49
CA GLU A 264 9.94 13.90 13.50
C GLU A 264 9.77 14.47 12.09
N CYS A 265 10.49 13.92 11.11
CA CYS A 265 10.35 14.30 9.70
C CYS A 265 8.93 14.06 9.20
N PHE A 266 8.40 12.84 9.33
CA PHE A 266 7.08 12.49 8.81
C PHE A 266 5.96 13.29 9.48
N GLN A 267 6.01 13.47 10.80
CA GLN A 267 5.03 14.31 11.48
C GLN A 267 5.09 15.77 11.05
N SER A 268 6.27 16.29 10.73
CA SER A 268 6.43 17.67 10.23
C SER A 268 5.86 17.85 8.82
N LYS A 269 5.87 16.80 8.00
CA LYS A 269 5.48 16.84 6.57
C LYS A 269 4.08 16.31 6.30
N PHE A 270 3.63 15.34 7.11
CA PHE A 270 2.38 14.60 6.89
C PHE A 270 1.39 14.72 8.05
N GLY A 271 1.71 15.49 9.10
CA GLY A 271 0.87 15.61 10.28
C GLY A 271 1.16 14.53 11.34
N ARG A 272 0.53 14.67 12.48
CA ARG A 272 0.73 13.77 13.65
C ARG A 272 0.54 12.31 13.26
N TYR A 273 1.36 11.42 13.85
CA TYR A 273 1.20 9.97 13.70
C TYR A 273 -0.28 9.55 13.89
N PRO A 274 -0.90 8.88 12.90
CA PRO A 274 -2.37 8.73 12.88
C PRO A 274 -2.92 7.84 14.00
N PHE A 275 -2.13 6.86 14.46
CA PHE A 275 -2.56 5.81 15.39
C PHE A 275 -1.88 5.92 16.75
N TRP A 276 -1.65 7.15 17.22
CA TRP A 276 -0.96 7.42 18.49
C TRP A 276 -1.60 6.72 19.71
N GLU A 277 -2.91 6.47 19.68
CA GLU A 277 -3.64 5.73 20.72
C GLU A 277 -3.22 4.26 20.78
N ASP A 278 -2.90 3.67 19.63
CA ASP A 278 -2.47 2.28 19.48
C ASP A 278 -0.94 2.10 19.63
N GLY A 279 -0.18 3.22 19.64
CA GLY A 279 1.28 3.23 19.70
C GLY A 279 1.92 2.79 18.38
N TYR A 280 3.23 2.95 18.29
CA TYR A 280 4.02 2.51 17.15
C TYR A 280 4.90 1.33 17.53
N LYS A 281 4.90 0.28 16.70
CA LYS A 281 5.78 -0.88 16.90
C LYS A 281 6.54 -1.23 15.63
N LEU A 282 7.82 -1.59 15.79
CA LEU A 282 8.56 -2.41 14.83
C LEU A 282 8.65 -3.83 15.39
N VAL A 283 8.23 -4.80 14.60
CA VAL A 283 8.23 -6.21 15.00
C VAL A 283 9.13 -6.98 14.03
N GLU A 284 10.20 -7.57 14.54
CA GLU A 284 11.07 -8.42 13.72
C GLU A 284 10.31 -9.64 13.22
N THR A 285 10.37 -9.88 11.91
CA THR A 285 9.59 -10.92 11.22
C THR A 285 10.47 -11.84 10.38
N PRO A 286 10.01 -13.08 10.08
CA PRO A 286 10.76 -14.03 9.25
C PRO A 286 10.72 -13.69 7.74
N TYR A 287 10.21 -12.53 7.35
CA TYR A 287 10.16 -11.99 5.98
C TYR A 287 10.55 -10.51 5.99
N LEU A 288 10.68 -9.89 4.82
CA LEU A 288 11.38 -8.61 4.65
C LEU A 288 10.71 -7.43 5.35
N GLY A 289 9.43 -7.19 5.10
CA GLY A 289 8.67 -6.07 5.65
C GLY A 289 7.21 -6.17 5.25
N MET A 290 6.36 -5.44 5.92
CA MET A 290 4.92 -5.30 5.65
C MET A 290 4.34 -4.18 6.52
N GLU A 291 3.40 -3.42 5.97
CA GLU A 291 2.79 -2.24 6.55
C GLU A 291 1.70 -2.53 7.60
N HIS A 292 1.86 -3.53 8.45
CA HIS A 292 0.86 -3.84 9.46
C HIS A 292 0.64 -2.66 10.41
N GLN A 293 -0.55 -2.05 10.39
CA GLN A 293 -0.90 -0.87 11.18
C GLN A 293 -0.49 -1.01 12.64
N SER A 294 0.26 -0.03 13.17
CA SER A 294 0.78 0.00 14.53
C SER A 294 1.61 -1.24 14.98
N ALA A 295 1.99 -2.10 14.03
CA ALA A 295 2.82 -3.31 14.25
C ALA A 295 3.66 -3.62 13.00
N VAL A 296 4.35 -2.59 12.49
CA VAL A 296 5.15 -2.63 11.26
C VAL A 296 6.12 -3.81 11.29
N ALA A 297 6.04 -4.66 10.25
CA ALA A 297 6.89 -5.84 10.15
C ALA A 297 8.29 -5.46 9.64
N TYR A 298 9.32 -5.98 10.29
CA TYR A 298 10.71 -5.67 9.99
C TYR A 298 11.55 -6.93 9.78
N GLY A 299 12.20 -7.07 8.65
CA GLY A 299 13.07 -8.21 8.36
C GLY A 299 14.30 -7.87 7.49
N ASN A 300 14.72 -6.60 7.45
CA ASN A 300 15.89 -6.13 6.68
C ASN A 300 17.23 -6.53 7.28
N LYS A 301 17.23 -7.35 8.36
CA LYS A 301 18.43 -7.87 9.02
C LYS A 301 19.39 -6.79 9.51
N TYR A 302 18.85 -5.65 9.92
CA TYR A 302 19.60 -4.50 10.45
C TYR A 302 20.64 -3.97 9.44
N LYS A 303 20.26 -3.91 8.14
CA LYS A 303 21.09 -3.37 7.06
C LYS A 303 20.55 -2.03 6.59
N LYS A 304 21.45 -1.15 6.17
CA LYS A 304 21.07 0.06 5.42
C LYS A 304 20.75 -0.30 3.97
N GLY A 305 19.90 0.55 3.33
CA GLY A 305 19.34 0.27 2.02
C GLY A 305 18.36 -0.91 2.06
N TYR A 306 18.00 -1.39 0.90
CA TYR A 306 17.13 -2.56 0.70
C TYR A 306 17.99 -3.83 0.75
N MET A 307 17.95 -4.56 1.86
CA MET A 307 18.79 -5.76 2.09
C MET A 307 20.29 -5.53 1.90
N GLY A 308 20.77 -4.29 2.08
CA GLY A 308 22.16 -3.90 1.86
C GLY A 308 22.46 -3.38 0.45
N PHE A 309 21.44 -3.07 -0.35
CA PHE A 309 21.56 -2.51 -1.69
C PHE A 309 20.87 -1.14 -1.79
N ASP A 310 21.44 -0.26 -2.59
CA ASP A 310 20.83 1.02 -2.95
C ASP A 310 19.94 0.85 -4.19
N LEU A 311 18.61 0.92 -4.01
CA LEU A 311 17.65 0.83 -5.11
C LEU A 311 17.74 2.03 -6.06
N SER A 312 18.21 3.19 -5.59
CA SER A 312 18.41 4.36 -6.46
C SER A 312 19.71 4.24 -7.29
N GLY A 313 20.70 3.48 -6.83
CA GLY A 313 22.01 3.32 -7.45
C GLY A 313 22.89 4.57 -7.43
N THR A 314 22.55 5.56 -6.60
CA THR A 314 23.26 6.83 -6.46
C THR A 314 24.20 6.86 -5.26
N GLY A 315 24.14 5.86 -4.40
CA GLY A 315 24.80 5.79 -3.10
C GLY A 315 23.97 6.39 -1.96
N VAL A 316 23.02 7.27 -2.27
CA VAL A 316 22.20 7.96 -1.26
C VAL A 316 21.30 6.98 -0.50
N GLY A 317 20.73 5.98 -1.19
CA GLY A 317 19.86 4.98 -0.57
C GLY A 317 20.51 4.11 0.50
N MET A 318 21.83 4.14 0.65
CA MET A 318 22.55 3.46 1.72
C MET A 318 22.62 4.27 3.03
N PHE A 319 22.03 5.44 3.07
CA PHE A 319 21.99 6.29 4.26
C PHE A 319 21.05 5.74 5.34
N PHE A 320 19.92 5.16 4.96
CA PHE A 320 18.82 4.73 5.83
C PHE A 320 18.46 3.26 5.64
N ASP A 321 17.73 2.68 6.60
CA ASP A 321 17.08 1.37 6.43
C ASP A 321 15.80 1.52 5.61
N TYR A 322 15.81 0.97 4.40
CA TYR A 322 14.69 1.08 3.46
C TYR A 322 13.38 0.58 4.06
N ILE A 323 13.40 -0.60 4.71
CA ILE A 323 12.17 -1.21 5.27
C ILE A 323 11.61 -0.38 6.42
N THR A 324 12.46 0.09 7.32
CA THR A 324 12.00 0.95 8.43
C THR A 324 11.30 2.21 7.90
N ILE A 325 11.88 2.88 6.90
CA ILE A 325 11.34 4.14 6.38
C ILE A 325 10.10 3.90 5.53
N HIS A 326 10.15 2.95 4.59
CA HIS A 326 9.06 2.64 3.67
C HIS A 326 7.83 2.13 4.44
N GLU A 327 7.95 1.05 5.20
CA GLU A 327 6.82 0.45 5.91
C GLU A 327 6.22 1.40 6.97
N THR A 328 7.02 2.31 7.55
CA THR A 328 6.48 3.34 8.44
C THR A 328 5.74 4.43 7.68
N GLY A 329 6.14 4.77 6.46
CA GLY A 329 5.42 5.70 5.60
C GLY A 329 3.98 5.27 5.35
N HIS A 330 3.74 3.98 5.27
CA HIS A 330 2.41 3.38 5.14
C HIS A 330 1.46 3.69 6.30
N GLU A 331 1.94 4.03 7.48
CA GLU A 331 1.07 4.45 8.58
C GLU A 331 0.22 5.67 8.19
N TRP A 332 0.75 6.58 7.37
CA TRP A 332 0.00 7.70 6.78
C TRP A 332 -0.69 7.30 5.47
N PHE A 333 -0.01 6.54 4.58
CA PHE A 333 -0.46 6.25 3.21
C PHE A 333 -0.65 4.74 3.02
N GLY A 334 -1.87 4.25 3.15
CA GLY A 334 -2.23 2.84 3.14
C GLY A 334 -3.01 2.43 4.37
N ASN A 335 -2.54 2.80 5.58
CA ASN A 335 -3.23 2.50 6.82
C ASN A 335 -4.20 3.62 7.23
N SER A 336 -3.76 4.89 7.22
CA SER A 336 -4.63 6.02 7.57
C SER A 336 -5.42 6.55 6.36
N ILE A 337 -4.81 6.53 5.18
CA ILE A 337 -5.47 6.88 3.92
C ILE A 337 -5.48 5.64 3.06
N THR A 338 -6.63 4.99 2.97
CA THR A 338 -6.79 3.71 2.28
C THR A 338 -7.49 3.88 0.95
N SER A 339 -7.12 3.11 -0.06
CA SER A 339 -7.82 3.06 -1.34
C SER A 339 -9.10 2.21 -1.24
N THR A 340 -10.15 2.63 -1.93
CA THR A 340 -11.42 1.90 -1.99
C THR A 340 -11.30 0.54 -2.69
N ASP A 341 -10.40 0.44 -3.66
CA ASP A 341 -10.19 -0.75 -4.48
C ASP A 341 -8.69 -1.01 -4.65
N ILE A 342 -8.31 -2.26 -4.74
CA ILE A 342 -6.92 -2.67 -4.97
C ILE A 342 -6.38 -2.14 -6.31
N ALA A 343 -7.25 -1.78 -7.25
CA ALA A 343 -6.87 -1.09 -8.48
C ALA A 343 -6.21 0.27 -8.23
N ASP A 344 -6.50 0.91 -7.10
CA ASP A 344 -5.98 2.22 -6.68
C ASP A 344 -4.79 2.12 -5.69
N MET A 345 -4.09 0.99 -5.61
CA MET A 345 -2.97 0.78 -4.68
C MET A 345 -1.84 1.82 -4.80
N TRP A 346 -1.79 2.58 -5.91
CA TRP A 346 -0.86 3.69 -6.02
C TRP A 346 -1.03 4.74 -4.92
N ILE A 347 -2.24 4.88 -4.36
CA ILE A 347 -2.52 5.78 -3.23
C ILE A 347 -1.70 5.36 -2.00
N HIS A 348 -1.49 4.06 -1.81
CA HIS A 348 -0.63 3.52 -0.78
C HIS A 348 0.84 3.66 -1.18
N GLU A 349 1.22 3.07 -2.30
CA GLU A 349 2.61 2.80 -2.66
C GLU A 349 3.36 4.03 -3.19
N SER A 350 2.68 4.89 -3.97
CA SER A 350 3.35 6.07 -4.54
C SER A 350 3.71 7.10 -3.48
N PHE A 351 2.78 7.38 -2.56
CA PHE A 351 3.02 8.32 -1.47
C PHE A 351 4.04 7.77 -0.47
N THR A 352 3.98 6.47 -0.19
CA THR A 352 4.93 5.81 0.69
C THR A 352 6.33 5.78 0.09
N THR A 353 6.49 5.42 -1.18
CA THR A 353 7.79 5.50 -1.87
C THR A 353 8.31 6.94 -1.93
N TYR A 354 7.42 7.93 -2.09
CA TYR A 354 7.82 9.34 -2.03
C TYR A 354 8.27 9.75 -0.63
N SER A 355 7.73 9.15 0.44
CA SER A 355 8.14 9.43 1.82
C SER A 355 9.63 9.09 2.08
N GLU A 356 10.22 8.14 1.37
CA GLU A 356 11.65 7.86 1.38
C GLU A 356 12.46 9.09 0.93
N THR A 357 12.04 9.70 -0.18
CA THR A 357 12.64 10.94 -0.70
C THR A 357 12.47 12.10 0.28
N VAL A 358 11.28 12.21 0.89
CA VAL A 358 10.99 13.22 1.92
C VAL A 358 11.90 13.04 3.13
N PHE A 359 12.12 11.81 3.59
CA PHE A 359 13.05 11.53 4.69
C PHE A 359 14.48 11.94 4.35
N ILE A 360 14.96 11.62 3.15
CA ILE A 360 16.28 12.03 2.69
C ILE A 360 16.37 13.58 2.65
N GLU A 361 15.33 14.26 2.16
CA GLU A 361 15.32 15.72 2.14
C GLU A 361 15.40 16.32 3.55
N CYS A 362 14.68 15.76 4.53
CA CYS A 362 14.78 16.17 5.93
C CYS A 362 16.21 16.00 6.49
N MET A 363 16.89 14.90 6.14
CA MET A 363 18.16 14.52 6.76
C MET A 363 19.39 14.99 6.01
N LYS A 364 19.31 15.11 4.67
CA LYS A 364 20.45 15.37 3.77
C LYS A 364 20.25 16.59 2.87
N GLY A 365 19.02 17.10 2.79
CA GLY A 365 18.68 18.24 1.95
C GLY A 365 18.22 17.85 0.54
N TYR A 366 17.76 18.88 -0.17
CA TYR A 366 17.11 18.77 -1.47
C TYR A 366 17.95 18.04 -2.54
N ASP A 367 19.25 18.37 -2.65
CA ASP A 367 20.09 17.80 -3.71
C ASP A 367 20.24 16.28 -3.62
N ASP A 368 20.39 15.74 -2.42
CA ASP A 368 20.47 14.29 -2.22
C ASP A 368 19.11 13.62 -2.40
N ALA A 369 18.03 14.27 -1.98
CA ALA A 369 16.67 13.80 -2.26
C ALA A 369 16.41 13.72 -3.78
N MET A 370 16.81 14.72 -4.55
CA MET A 370 16.68 14.72 -6.01
C MET A 370 17.54 13.66 -6.69
N LYS A 371 18.77 13.41 -6.19
CA LYS A 371 19.58 12.29 -6.68
C LYS A 371 18.89 10.95 -6.44
N TYR A 372 18.36 10.75 -5.24
CA TYR A 372 17.69 9.49 -4.87
C TYR A 372 16.47 9.22 -5.74
N ILE A 373 15.52 10.16 -5.82
CA ILE A 373 14.28 9.95 -6.58
C ILE A 373 14.53 9.78 -8.08
N ASN A 374 15.43 10.57 -8.67
CA ASN A 374 15.78 10.41 -10.08
C ASN A 374 16.52 9.08 -10.35
N GLY A 375 17.32 8.61 -9.40
CA GLY A 375 17.95 7.29 -9.49
C GLY A 375 16.94 6.15 -9.53
N GLN A 376 15.77 6.30 -8.91
CA GLN A 376 14.70 5.32 -8.94
C GLN A 376 14.05 5.14 -10.33
N ALA A 377 14.18 6.12 -11.23
CA ALA A 377 13.60 6.05 -12.59
C ALA A 377 14.03 4.80 -13.37
N ARG A 378 15.23 4.27 -13.10
CA ARG A 378 15.75 3.03 -13.72
C ARG A 378 14.93 1.77 -13.39
N ASN A 379 14.14 1.81 -12.31
CA ASN A 379 13.35 0.68 -11.85
C ASN A 379 11.94 0.66 -12.45
N VAL A 380 11.55 1.71 -13.17
CA VAL A 380 10.24 1.80 -13.84
C VAL A 380 10.21 0.83 -15.03
N LYS A 381 9.20 -0.04 -15.06
CA LYS A 381 9.08 -1.16 -16.01
C LYS A 381 8.36 -0.79 -17.29
N HIS A 382 7.45 0.19 -17.26
CA HIS A 382 6.59 0.59 -18.40
C HIS A 382 5.77 -0.58 -18.99
N ASP A 383 5.39 -1.56 -18.16
CA ASP A 383 4.72 -2.79 -18.63
C ASP A 383 3.22 -2.58 -18.88
N LYS A 384 2.52 -1.91 -17.99
CA LYS A 384 1.08 -1.61 -18.06
C LYS A 384 0.74 -0.35 -17.25
N PRO A 385 -0.49 0.17 -17.31
CA PRO A 385 -0.93 1.27 -16.45
C PRO A 385 -0.77 0.97 -14.95
N ILE A 386 -0.56 2.01 -14.16
CA ILE A 386 -0.51 1.93 -12.69
C ILE A 386 -1.88 1.55 -12.13
N ILE A 387 -2.95 2.14 -12.66
CA ILE A 387 -4.32 1.79 -12.27
C ILE A 387 -4.66 0.38 -12.74
N GLY A 388 -5.15 -0.43 -11.80
CA GLY A 388 -5.63 -1.79 -12.10
C GLY A 388 -7.04 -1.83 -12.65
N GLN A 389 -7.65 -3.01 -12.63
CA GLN A 389 -9.05 -3.15 -13.01
C GLN A 389 -9.94 -3.19 -11.77
N TYR A 390 -10.88 -2.26 -11.69
CA TYR A 390 -11.81 -2.17 -10.57
C TYR A 390 -12.80 -3.34 -10.50
N GLY A 391 -13.22 -3.66 -9.28
CA GLY A 391 -14.25 -4.66 -9.01
C GLY A 391 -13.81 -6.12 -9.15
N VAL A 392 -12.51 -6.34 -9.27
CA VAL A 392 -11.86 -7.66 -9.26
C VAL A 392 -10.59 -7.58 -8.43
N ASN A 393 -10.08 -8.70 -7.95
CA ASN A 393 -8.80 -8.71 -7.22
C ASN A 393 -7.63 -8.58 -8.20
N ASN A 394 -7.37 -7.35 -8.68
CA ASN A 394 -6.33 -7.05 -9.66
C ASN A 394 -5.66 -5.70 -9.45
N GLU A 395 -4.45 -5.72 -8.97
CA GLU A 395 -3.57 -4.57 -8.93
C GLU A 395 -3.13 -4.14 -10.34
N GLY A 396 -2.78 -2.85 -10.47
CA GLY A 396 -2.13 -2.33 -11.66
C GLY A 396 -0.67 -2.75 -11.80
N SER A 397 0.13 -1.92 -12.46
CA SER A 397 1.57 -2.14 -12.57
C SER A 397 2.29 -1.92 -11.24
N GLY A 398 3.35 -2.70 -11.00
CA GLY A 398 4.33 -2.39 -9.95
C GLY A 398 5.05 -1.05 -10.13
N ASP A 399 4.81 -0.34 -11.23
CA ASP A 399 5.22 1.05 -11.42
C ASP A 399 4.50 2.04 -10.48
N MET A 400 3.50 1.56 -9.73
CA MET A 400 2.88 2.32 -8.63
C MET A 400 3.89 2.77 -7.56
N TYR A 401 5.00 2.07 -7.38
CA TYR A 401 6.10 2.48 -6.52
C TYR A 401 6.89 3.64 -7.15
N TYR A 402 7.75 3.33 -8.10
CA TYR A 402 8.74 4.29 -8.62
C TYR A 402 8.15 5.34 -9.56
N LYS A 403 7.34 4.94 -10.54
CA LYS A 403 6.70 5.89 -11.47
C LYS A 403 5.70 6.78 -10.72
N GLY A 404 4.99 6.22 -9.73
CA GLY A 404 4.08 6.98 -8.90
C GLY A 404 4.79 8.00 -8.01
N SER A 405 5.90 7.64 -7.38
CA SER A 405 6.74 8.56 -6.61
C SER A 405 7.32 9.68 -7.49
N LEU A 406 7.79 9.34 -8.69
CA LEU A 406 8.26 10.29 -9.69
C LEU A 406 7.16 11.23 -10.20
N LEU A 407 5.90 10.75 -10.29
CA LEU A 407 4.75 11.61 -10.56
C LEU A 407 4.58 12.65 -9.45
N LEU A 408 4.61 12.27 -8.18
CA LEU A 408 4.47 13.21 -7.06
C LEU A 408 5.58 14.26 -7.08
N ASN A 409 6.83 13.86 -7.33
CA ASN A 409 7.93 14.80 -7.51
C ASN A 409 7.71 15.74 -8.71
N THR A 410 7.20 15.21 -9.82
CA THR A 410 6.86 16.02 -11.00
C THR A 410 5.79 17.06 -10.66
N LEU A 411 4.73 16.68 -9.93
CA LEU A 411 3.68 17.61 -9.48
C LEU A 411 4.23 18.73 -8.60
N ARG A 412 5.16 18.44 -7.68
CA ARG A 412 5.87 19.43 -6.88
C ARG A 412 6.49 20.51 -7.77
N HIS A 413 7.17 20.10 -8.83
CA HIS A 413 7.86 21.03 -9.73
C HIS A 413 6.90 21.72 -10.74
N VAL A 414 5.78 21.08 -11.07
CA VAL A 414 4.68 21.72 -11.81
C VAL A 414 4.09 22.88 -10.99
N ILE A 415 3.85 22.67 -9.70
CA ILE A 415 3.36 23.68 -8.77
C ILE A 415 4.42 24.79 -8.55
N ALA A 416 5.70 24.41 -8.51
CA ALA A 416 6.86 25.31 -8.39
C ALA A 416 6.82 26.27 -7.19
N ASP A 417 6.24 25.80 -6.10
CA ASP A 417 6.13 26.51 -4.82
C ASP A 417 6.26 25.45 -3.72
N ASP A 418 7.44 25.34 -3.12
CA ASP A 418 7.74 24.31 -2.13
C ASP A 418 6.96 24.50 -0.83
N GLU A 419 6.72 25.74 -0.39
CA GLU A 419 5.93 26.00 0.81
C GLU A 419 4.49 25.52 0.60
N LYS A 420 3.91 25.84 -0.55
CA LYS A 420 2.59 25.36 -0.95
C LYS A 420 2.54 23.84 -1.06
N TRP A 421 3.56 23.20 -1.68
CA TRP A 421 3.64 21.75 -1.83
C TRP A 421 3.63 21.04 -0.48
N TRP A 422 4.48 21.46 0.46
CA TRP A 422 4.53 20.84 1.79
C TRP A 422 3.25 21.03 2.57
N LYS A 423 2.67 22.23 2.46
CA LYS A 423 1.35 22.48 3.06
C LYS A 423 0.26 21.59 2.45
N MET A 424 0.28 21.40 1.14
CA MET A 424 -0.69 20.52 0.46
C MET A 424 -0.57 19.07 0.94
N LEU A 425 0.65 18.54 1.10
CA LEU A 425 0.84 17.17 1.59
C LEU A 425 0.39 17.01 3.06
N TYR A 426 0.72 17.99 3.89
CA TYR A 426 0.26 18.01 5.27
C TYR A 426 -1.26 18.04 5.37
N ASP A 427 -1.88 18.97 4.67
CA ASP A 427 -3.35 19.13 4.64
C ASP A 427 -4.05 17.91 4.00
N TYR A 428 -3.43 17.25 3.02
CA TYR A 428 -3.93 16.00 2.42
C TYR A 428 -4.03 14.92 3.47
N SER A 429 -2.97 14.68 4.22
CA SER A 429 -2.94 13.66 5.26
C SER A 429 -3.95 13.95 6.38
N GLU A 430 -4.06 15.21 6.84
CA GLU A 430 -5.03 15.58 7.87
C GLU A 430 -6.50 15.54 7.37
N THR A 431 -6.74 15.91 6.10
CA THR A 431 -8.08 15.91 5.49
C THR A 431 -8.63 14.50 5.34
N PHE A 432 -7.77 13.58 4.93
CA PHE A 432 -8.16 12.20 4.63
C PHE A 432 -7.72 11.19 5.72
N LYS A 433 -7.31 11.66 6.86
CA LYS A 433 -6.93 10.84 8.01
C LYS A 433 -8.02 9.84 8.38
N LYS A 434 -7.66 8.55 8.40
CA LYS A 434 -8.56 7.42 8.70
C LYS A 434 -9.76 7.38 7.76
N LYS A 435 -9.52 7.60 6.46
CA LYS A 435 -10.57 7.56 5.42
C LYS A 435 -10.17 6.66 4.25
N ILE A 436 -11.20 6.07 3.67
CA ILE A 436 -11.13 5.29 2.44
C ILE A 436 -11.48 6.22 1.29
N ILE A 437 -10.59 6.33 0.29
CA ILE A 437 -10.71 7.28 -0.82
C ILE A 437 -10.44 6.61 -2.19
N THR A 438 -10.71 7.34 -3.27
CA THR A 438 -10.48 6.92 -4.65
C THR A 438 -9.40 7.77 -5.32
N SER A 439 -8.88 7.33 -6.47
CA SER A 439 -8.01 8.14 -7.33
C SER A 439 -8.62 9.49 -7.68
N ASP A 440 -9.93 9.54 -7.99
CA ASP A 440 -10.62 10.79 -8.29
C ASP A 440 -10.61 11.75 -7.09
N THR A 441 -10.79 11.22 -5.88
CA THR A 441 -10.69 12.03 -4.64
C THR A 441 -9.33 12.68 -4.50
N VAL A 442 -8.25 11.96 -4.80
CA VAL A 442 -6.88 12.48 -4.77
C VAL A 442 -6.70 13.57 -5.82
N ILE A 443 -7.09 13.31 -7.07
CA ILE A 443 -6.97 14.26 -8.19
C ILE A 443 -7.73 15.56 -7.90
N ASP A 444 -8.97 15.46 -7.43
CA ASP A 444 -9.81 16.60 -7.07
C ASP A 444 -9.19 17.43 -5.93
N TYR A 445 -8.63 16.75 -4.91
CA TYR A 445 -7.93 17.43 -3.84
C TYR A 445 -6.74 18.24 -4.37
N PHE A 446 -5.86 17.62 -5.16
CA PHE A 446 -4.66 18.27 -5.68
C PHE A 446 -5.01 19.41 -6.65
N ASN A 447 -6.02 19.26 -7.49
CA ASN A 447 -6.54 20.32 -8.35
C ASN A 447 -6.98 21.54 -7.53
N LYS A 448 -7.83 21.30 -6.52
CA LYS A 448 -8.36 22.35 -5.65
C LYS A 448 -7.25 23.03 -4.84
N ALA A 449 -6.37 22.27 -4.22
CA ALA A 449 -5.32 22.79 -3.36
C ALA A 449 -4.23 23.54 -4.15
N SER A 450 -3.89 23.07 -5.34
CA SER A 450 -2.94 23.75 -6.23
C SER A 450 -3.54 24.97 -6.94
N GLY A 451 -4.84 24.97 -7.20
CA GLY A 451 -5.52 25.94 -8.06
C GLY A 451 -5.19 25.77 -9.55
N THR A 452 -4.69 24.59 -9.93
CA THR A 452 -4.29 24.22 -11.29
C THR A 452 -4.95 22.90 -11.66
N ASP A 453 -5.42 22.76 -12.89
CA ASP A 453 -5.91 21.47 -13.40
C ASP A 453 -4.74 20.54 -13.69
N LEU A 454 -4.49 19.63 -12.76
CA LEU A 454 -3.47 18.58 -12.83
C LEU A 454 -4.02 17.26 -13.41
N THR A 455 -5.32 17.20 -13.72
CA THR A 455 -6.00 15.98 -14.19
C THR A 455 -5.31 15.36 -15.41
N PRO A 456 -4.91 16.13 -16.46
CA PRO A 456 -4.23 15.55 -17.61
C PRO A 456 -2.87 14.93 -17.26
N ILE A 457 -2.16 15.50 -16.28
CA ILE A 457 -0.88 14.96 -15.80
C ILE A 457 -1.12 13.65 -15.05
N PHE A 458 -2.04 13.63 -14.08
CA PHE A 458 -2.40 12.38 -13.39
C PHE A 458 -2.82 11.28 -14.37
N ARG A 459 -3.68 11.61 -15.35
CA ARG A 459 -4.14 10.64 -16.34
C ARG A 459 -2.99 10.06 -17.17
N GLN A 460 -2.07 10.90 -17.63
CA GLN A 460 -0.90 10.45 -18.39
C GLN A 460 -0.09 9.43 -17.62
N TYR A 461 0.22 9.70 -16.35
CA TYR A 461 1.10 8.83 -15.57
C TYR A 461 0.40 7.60 -14.99
N LEU A 462 -0.86 7.72 -14.58
CA LEU A 462 -1.60 6.64 -13.91
C LEU A 462 -2.28 5.67 -14.89
N TYR A 463 -2.86 6.19 -15.96
CA TYR A 463 -3.71 5.39 -16.87
C TYR A 463 -3.00 4.96 -18.16
N THR A 464 -1.74 5.36 -18.35
CA THR A 464 -0.90 4.89 -19.47
C THR A 464 0.43 4.36 -18.95
N ASN A 465 1.09 3.53 -19.77
CA ASN A 465 2.48 3.12 -19.53
C ASN A 465 3.49 4.03 -20.24
N GLN A 466 3.01 5.08 -20.91
CA GLN A 466 3.83 6.02 -21.68
C GLN A 466 4.48 7.06 -20.78
N VAL A 467 5.73 7.43 -21.10
CA VAL A 467 6.43 8.56 -20.52
C VAL A 467 6.40 9.72 -21.52
N PRO A 468 6.03 10.95 -21.11
CA PRO A 468 6.06 12.12 -21.97
C PRO A 468 7.45 12.33 -22.57
N ILE A 469 7.51 12.73 -23.85
CA ILE A 469 8.75 13.08 -24.54
C ILE A 469 8.71 14.57 -24.87
N PHE A 470 9.65 15.32 -24.29
CA PHE A 470 9.86 16.71 -24.66
C PHE A 470 10.79 16.76 -25.86
N ILE A 471 10.23 17.11 -27.02
CA ILE A 471 10.99 17.30 -28.26
C ILE A 471 11.35 18.77 -28.39
N TYR A 472 12.64 19.05 -28.66
CA TYR A 472 13.12 20.39 -28.87
C TYR A 472 14.11 20.48 -30.02
N LYS A 473 14.20 21.66 -30.68
CA LYS A 473 15.16 21.95 -31.74
C LYS A 473 15.62 23.41 -31.61
N ILE A 474 16.91 23.65 -31.85
CA ILE A 474 17.49 24.98 -31.85
C ILE A 474 17.82 25.40 -33.28
N GLU A 475 17.19 26.48 -33.77
CA GLU A 475 17.48 27.07 -35.07
C GLU A 475 17.73 28.60 -34.91
N GLY A 476 18.98 29.03 -35.07
CA GLY A 476 19.38 30.41 -34.81
C GLY A 476 19.05 30.83 -33.40
N ASP A 477 18.30 31.93 -33.26
CA ASP A 477 17.85 32.45 -31.96
C ASP A 477 16.52 31.79 -31.48
N TYR A 478 16.03 30.76 -32.11
CA TYR A 478 14.75 30.17 -31.77
C TYR A 478 14.90 28.76 -31.20
N LEU A 479 14.17 28.50 -30.10
CA LEU A 479 13.89 27.18 -29.56
C LEU A 479 12.49 26.76 -30.05
N TYR A 480 12.41 25.68 -30.83
CA TYR A 480 11.17 25.01 -31.20
C TYR A 480 10.95 23.87 -30.23
N TYR A 481 9.71 23.62 -29.80
CA TYR A 481 9.42 22.60 -28.80
C TYR A 481 7.97 22.13 -28.83
N HIS A 482 7.72 20.89 -28.43
CA HIS A 482 6.39 20.30 -28.26
C HIS A 482 6.45 19.04 -27.38
N TRP A 483 5.28 18.58 -26.93
CA TRP A 483 5.16 17.28 -26.32
C TRP A 483 4.88 16.20 -27.38
N ASP A 484 5.47 15.02 -27.19
CA ASP A 484 5.15 13.77 -27.90
C ASP A 484 4.92 12.64 -26.89
N ASN A 485 4.34 11.53 -27.36
CA ASN A 485 4.02 10.34 -26.56
C ASN A 485 3.12 10.66 -25.35
N VAL A 486 2.15 11.54 -25.52
CA VAL A 486 1.22 12.01 -24.49
C VAL A 486 -0.23 11.91 -24.91
N MET A 487 -1.14 11.90 -23.94
CA MET A 487 -2.59 12.02 -24.17
C MET A 487 -2.94 13.39 -24.79
N GLY A 488 -4.05 13.45 -25.51
CA GLY A 488 -4.41 14.63 -26.33
C GLY A 488 -4.64 15.93 -25.56
N ASP A 489 -4.94 15.85 -24.28
CA ASP A 489 -5.18 16.98 -23.36
C ASP A 489 -4.01 17.29 -22.43
N PHE A 490 -2.84 16.65 -22.63
CA PHE A 490 -1.69 16.81 -21.77
C PHE A 490 -1.15 18.27 -21.75
N ASN A 491 -1.01 18.84 -20.55
CA ASN A 491 -0.77 20.27 -20.34
C ASN A 491 0.43 20.57 -19.41
N MET A 492 1.29 19.60 -19.16
CA MET A 492 2.39 19.76 -18.18
C MET A 492 3.39 20.82 -18.66
N PRO A 493 3.75 21.78 -17.79
CA PRO A 493 4.85 22.70 -18.06
C PRO A 493 6.21 22.00 -17.91
N ILE A 494 7.25 22.60 -18.51
CA ILE A 494 8.65 22.20 -18.30
C ILE A 494 9.52 23.43 -18.15
N ASP A 495 10.56 23.32 -17.35
CA ASP A 495 11.46 24.44 -17.08
C ASP A 495 12.77 24.28 -17.85
N ILE A 496 13.24 25.38 -18.42
CA ILE A 496 14.54 25.51 -19.08
C ILE A 496 15.38 26.60 -18.43
N GLY A 497 16.70 26.46 -18.48
CA GLY A 497 17.66 27.46 -18.09
C GLY A 497 18.25 28.14 -19.33
N PHE A 498 18.29 29.47 -19.31
CA PHE A 498 18.95 30.28 -20.34
C PHE A 498 19.47 31.60 -19.76
N GLU A 499 20.77 31.90 -19.93
CA GLU A 499 21.44 33.11 -19.42
C GLU A 499 21.11 33.37 -17.93
N ASP A 500 21.37 32.40 -17.06
CA ASP A 500 21.11 32.42 -15.60
C ASP A 500 19.63 32.68 -15.21
N LYS A 501 18.70 32.53 -16.16
CA LYS A 501 17.26 32.65 -15.94
C LYS A 501 16.59 31.30 -16.11
N LYS A 502 15.71 30.96 -15.18
CA LYS A 502 14.77 29.86 -15.32
C LYS A 502 13.54 30.36 -16.08
N ILE A 503 13.19 29.71 -17.16
CA ILE A 503 12.04 30.01 -18.02
C ILE A 503 11.10 28.81 -18.01
N ARG A 504 9.85 29.03 -17.65
CA ARG A 504 8.79 28.01 -17.73
C ARG A 504 8.15 28.03 -19.11
N LEU A 505 8.15 26.88 -19.77
CA LEU A 505 7.45 26.65 -21.02
C LEU A 505 6.16 25.88 -20.73
N ASN A 506 5.14 26.11 -21.59
CA ASN A 506 3.89 25.35 -21.58
C ASN A 506 3.72 24.64 -22.94
N PRO A 507 4.44 23.53 -23.16
CA PRO A 507 4.38 22.83 -24.44
C PRO A 507 3.01 22.20 -24.67
N THR A 508 2.65 22.08 -25.93
CA THR A 508 1.46 21.33 -26.40
C THR A 508 1.91 20.25 -27.39
N LEU A 509 0.98 19.44 -27.92
CA LEU A 509 1.28 18.50 -29.00
C LEU A 509 1.65 19.21 -30.32
N LYS A 510 1.29 20.50 -30.47
CA LYS A 510 1.67 21.28 -31.63
C LYS A 510 3.00 21.97 -31.37
N GLU A 511 3.88 21.98 -32.37
CA GLU A 511 5.14 22.70 -32.29
C GLU A 511 4.94 24.18 -31.98
N GLN A 512 5.66 24.68 -31.00
CA GLN A 512 5.70 26.06 -30.54
C GLN A 512 7.13 26.56 -30.65
N LYS A 513 7.32 27.87 -30.58
CA LYS A 513 8.67 28.45 -30.57
C LYS A 513 8.79 29.68 -29.66
N ILE A 514 9.96 29.85 -29.07
CA ILE A 514 10.34 31.02 -28.30
C ILE A 514 11.66 31.59 -28.84
N LYS A 515 11.78 32.91 -28.87
CA LYS A 515 13.02 33.58 -29.28
C LYS A 515 13.92 33.82 -28.08
N LEU A 516 15.13 33.25 -28.10
CA LEU A 516 16.17 33.39 -27.08
C LEU A 516 17.44 33.91 -27.79
N LYS A 517 17.74 35.21 -27.68
CA LYS A 517 18.86 35.82 -28.41
C LYS A 517 20.19 35.13 -28.04
N LYS A 518 21.00 34.78 -29.02
CA LYS A 518 22.27 34.06 -28.88
C LYS A 518 22.12 32.64 -28.29
N LEU A 519 20.96 32.04 -28.52
CA LEU A 519 20.72 30.66 -28.10
C LEU A 519 21.74 29.71 -28.73
N ASN A 520 22.34 28.88 -27.92
CA ASN A 520 23.18 27.77 -28.37
C ASN A 520 23.18 26.65 -27.30
N LYS A 521 23.66 25.43 -27.68
CA LYS A 521 23.64 24.26 -26.78
C LYS A 521 24.41 24.45 -25.46
N LYS A 522 25.36 25.38 -25.39
CA LYS A 522 26.15 25.66 -24.16
C LYS A 522 25.44 26.61 -23.22
N SER A 523 24.57 27.47 -23.75
CA SER A 523 23.80 28.45 -22.97
C SER A 523 22.39 27.97 -22.58
N PHE A 524 22.04 26.72 -22.92
CA PHE A 524 20.72 26.13 -22.74
C PHE A 524 20.79 24.86 -21.88
N GLN A 525 19.89 24.79 -20.92
CA GLN A 525 19.71 23.62 -20.06
C GLN A 525 18.22 23.29 -19.97
N ILE A 526 17.88 22.02 -19.89
CA ILE A 526 16.55 21.55 -19.52
C ILE A 526 16.64 20.98 -18.10
N TYR A 527 15.71 21.40 -17.23
CA TYR A 527 15.65 20.87 -15.84
C TYR A 527 14.89 19.53 -15.80
N ASP A 528 15.35 18.55 -16.58
CA ASP A 528 14.76 17.23 -16.71
C ASP A 528 14.75 16.42 -15.39
N ASN A 529 15.69 16.73 -14.48
CA ASN A 529 15.72 16.11 -13.15
C ASN A 529 14.55 16.52 -12.22
N GLN A 530 13.75 17.51 -12.62
CA GLN A 530 12.57 17.96 -11.88
C GLN A 530 11.28 17.28 -12.36
N PHE A 531 11.30 16.69 -13.56
CA PHE A 531 10.14 16.12 -14.21
C PHE A 531 10.44 14.70 -14.71
N PHE A 532 9.56 13.77 -14.50
CA PHE A 532 9.72 12.41 -15.05
C PHE A 532 9.34 12.38 -16.53
N VAL A 533 10.28 12.76 -17.38
CA VAL A 533 10.09 12.86 -18.84
C VAL A 533 11.32 12.32 -19.57
N LYS A 534 11.17 12.08 -20.86
CA LYS A 534 12.29 11.86 -21.79
C LYS A 534 12.55 13.16 -22.57
N ILE A 535 13.82 13.44 -22.82
CA ILE A 535 14.24 14.59 -23.62
C ILE A 535 14.77 14.07 -24.96
N GLN A 536 14.30 14.68 -26.05
CA GLN A 536 14.74 14.33 -27.40
C GLN A 536 15.01 15.60 -28.22
N GLU A 537 16.20 15.67 -28.82
CA GLU A 537 16.49 16.69 -29.83
C GLU A 537 15.85 16.28 -31.16
N GLY A 538 15.03 17.16 -31.74
CA GLY A 538 14.39 16.98 -33.05
C GLY A 538 15.40 17.20 -34.20
N ASN A 539 15.11 16.59 -35.34
CA ASN A 539 15.91 16.71 -36.57
C ASN A 539 15.78 18.09 -37.22
#